data_41f50195343ce52ae5a6165fa24897fa
#
_entry.id   41f50195343ce52ae5a6165fa24897fa
#
_cell.length_a   1.000
_cell.length_b   1.000
_cell.length_c   1.000
_cell.angle_alpha   90.00
_cell.angle_beta   90.00
_cell.angle_gamma   90.00
#
_symmetry.space_group_name_H-M   'P 1'
#
loop_
_entity.id
_entity.type
_entity.pdbx_description
1 polymer ?
#
loop_
_entity_poly.entity_id
_entity_poly.type
_entity_poly.pdbx_seq_one_letter_code
_entity_poly.pdbx_strand_id
1 'polypeptide(L)'
;ITTPHVMSDLYKNDSTTIISGLEKIRERLKEESIDIEFEAAAEYYVDYDFEQRIGKEKFLTFGDNYLLIEFSFLEAPRNLYDIIFKLQLEGYKLVLAHPARYQYLSLKDYEGLIDRGVLFQLNFLSMLGYYSNEVKNNAEMLIKKEMISFVGTDCHNMNHARLYSKCQTLSAWHDLVKSQKLLNSQL
;
A
#
# COMPACT_ATOMS: atom_id res chain seq x y z
N ILE A 1 6.87 -9.19 -1.56
CA ILE A 1 7.27 -7.88 -2.13
C ILE A 1 7.45 -6.91 -0.97
N THR A 2 8.57 -6.20 -0.90
CA THR A 2 8.78 -5.09 0.04
C THR A 2 8.56 -3.75 -0.66
N THR A 3 8.07 -2.74 0.07
CA THR A 3 7.73 -1.42 -0.48
C THR A 3 8.25 -0.32 0.45
N PRO A 4 9.58 -0.10 0.52
CA PRO A 4 10.14 0.98 1.34
C PRO A 4 9.55 2.34 0.98
N HIS A 5 9.35 3.20 1.99
CA HIS A 5 8.87 4.56 1.77
C HIS A 5 9.83 5.39 0.93
N VAL A 6 9.27 6.23 0.05
CA VAL A 6 9.95 7.29 -0.67
C VAL A 6 9.27 8.62 -0.35
N MET A 7 9.92 9.43 0.48
CA MET A 7 9.42 10.71 0.99
C MET A 7 10.54 11.74 0.88
N SER A 8 10.22 12.98 0.53
CA SER A 8 11.24 14.02 0.30
C SER A 8 12.01 14.42 1.55
N ASP A 9 11.39 14.35 2.73
CA ASP A 9 11.94 14.84 4.00
C ASP A 9 12.39 13.72 4.95
N LEU A 10 11.63 12.63 5.10
CA LEU A 10 11.88 11.59 6.11
C LEU A 10 12.61 10.37 5.56
N TYR A 11 12.20 9.89 4.39
CA TYR A 11 12.73 8.66 3.77
C TYR A 11 13.20 8.96 2.34
N LYS A 12 14.39 9.54 2.25
CA LYS A 12 15.02 9.97 0.97
C LYS A 12 15.56 8.78 0.17
N ASN A 13 14.74 7.74 0.04
CA ASN A 13 15.04 6.61 -0.83
C ASN A 13 14.82 7.00 -2.29
N ASP A 14 15.54 6.33 -3.17
CA ASP A 14 15.34 6.33 -4.61
C ASP A 14 15.32 4.89 -5.16
N SER A 15 14.99 4.75 -6.42
CA SER A 15 14.93 3.44 -7.06
C SER A 15 16.27 2.70 -6.98
N THR A 16 17.40 3.40 -7.10
CA THR A 16 18.74 2.81 -7.05
C THR A 16 19.04 2.25 -5.66
N THR A 17 18.74 3.02 -4.62
CA THR A 17 18.92 2.61 -3.23
C THR A 17 18.07 1.37 -2.89
N ILE A 18 16.80 1.38 -3.32
CA ILE A 18 15.88 0.27 -3.06
C ILE A 18 16.33 -1.00 -3.78
N ILE A 19 16.69 -0.91 -5.06
CA ILE A 19 17.16 -2.09 -5.82
C ILE A 19 18.49 -2.61 -5.28
N SER A 20 19.44 -1.74 -4.91
CA SER A 20 20.68 -2.16 -4.24
C SER A 20 20.41 -2.88 -2.92
N GLY A 21 19.42 -2.42 -2.15
CA GLY A 21 18.97 -3.08 -0.93
C GLY A 21 18.36 -4.45 -1.19
N LEU A 22 17.55 -4.59 -2.24
CA LEU A 22 16.95 -5.85 -2.67
C LEU A 22 18.01 -6.91 -2.97
N GLU A 23 19.04 -6.55 -3.75
CA GLU A 23 20.11 -7.49 -4.10
C GLU A 23 20.87 -7.99 -2.86
N LYS A 24 21.19 -7.11 -1.91
CA LYS A 24 21.82 -7.50 -0.63
C LYS A 24 20.95 -8.48 0.18
N ILE A 25 19.62 -8.25 0.19
CA ILE A 25 18.71 -9.18 0.89
C ILE A 25 18.66 -10.53 0.18
N ARG A 26 18.60 -10.55 -1.16
CA ARG A 26 18.61 -11.78 -1.95
C ARG A 26 19.88 -12.60 -1.72
N GLU A 27 21.06 -11.95 -1.68
CA GLU A 27 22.33 -12.58 -1.34
C GLU A 27 22.27 -13.20 0.06
N ARG A 28 21.76 -12.44 1.04
CA ARG A 28 21.66 -12.93 2.42
C ARG A 28 20.68 -14.09 2.57
N LEU A 29 19.53 -14.05 1.91
CA LEU A 29 18.59 -15.18 1.89
C LEU A 29 19.24 -16.45 1.32
N LYS A 30 20.03 -16.32 0.25
CA LYS A 30 20.80 -17.43 -0.34
C LYS A 30 21.85 -17.99 0.62
N GLU A 31 22.62 -17.14 1.30
CA GLU A 31 23.61 -17.54 2.31
C GLU A 31 22.97 -18.33 3.46
N GLU A 32 21.80 -17.90 3.92
CA GLU A 32 21.05 -18.56 4.99
C GLU A 32 20.22 -19.76 4.50
N SER A 33 20.31 -20.13 3.22
CA SER A 33 19.51 -21.20 2.60
C SER A 33 18.00 -21.01 2.79
N ILE A 34 17.53 -19.76 2.78
CA ILE A 34 16.10 -19.40 2.84
C ILE A 34 15.60 -19.29 1.39
N ASP A 35 14.82 -20.28 0.97
CA ASP A 35 14.22 -20.33 -0.37
C ASP A 35 12.89 -19.57 -0.37
N ILE A 36 12.95 -18.27 -0.60
CA ILE A 36 11.79 -17.39 -0.75
C ILE A 36 12.02 -16.42 -1.90
N GLU A 37 11.03 -16.28 -2.76
CA GLU A 37 11.01 -15.22 -3.77
C GLU A 37 10.86 -13.86 -3.08
N PHE A 38 11.79 -12.94 -3.36
CA PHE A 38 11.81 -11.63 -2.72
C PHE A 38 11.98 -10.52 -3.76
N GLU A 39 11.02 -9.61 -3.80
CA GLU A 39 10.95 -8.49 -4.72
C GLU A 39 10.80 -7.15 -3.97
N ALA A 40 11.08 -6.06 -4.67
CA ALA A 40 10.90 -4.71 -4.16
C ALA A 40 10.18 -3.81 -5.15
N ALA A 41 9.29 -3.00 -4.60
CA ALA A 41 8.74 -1.80 -5.20
C ALA A 41 9.00 -0.62 -4.26
N ALA A 42 8.15 0.41 -4.28
CA ALA A 42 8.22 1.50 -3.31
C ALA A 42 6.82 1.96 -2.91
N GLU A 43 6.68 2.48 -1.69
CA GLU A 43 5.52 3.23 -1.24
C GLU A 43 5.83 4.72 -1.34
N TYR A 44 5.20 5.39 -2.31
CA TYR A 44 5.46 6.79 -2.60
C TYR A 44 4.52 7.70 -1.84
N TYR A 45 5.09 8.56 -1.01
CA TYR A 45 4.35 9.63 -0.36
C TYR A 45 4.01 10.73 -1.36
N VAL A 46 2.73 11.03 -1.49
CA VAL A 46 2.23 12.02 -2.46
C VAL A 46 2.44 13.44 -1.91
N ASP A 47 3.66 13.93 -2.04
CA ASP A 47 4.07 15.30 -1.72
C ASP A 47 4.33 16.13 -2.99
N TYR A 48 4.76 17.37 -2.80
CA TYR A 48 5.10 18.26 -3.91
C TYR A 48 6.23 17.71 -4.78
N ASP A 49 7.29 17.15 -4.17
CA ASP A 49 8.43 16.63 -4.91
C ASP A 49 8.05 15.38 -5.73
N PHE A 50 7.22 14.50 -5.17
CA PHE A 50 6.66 13.37 -5.91
C PHE A 50 5.89 13.85 -7.15
N GLU A 51 5.03 14.87 -7.00
CA GLU A 51 4.27 15.40 -8.14
C GLU A 51 5.19 15.95 -9.25
N GLN A 52 6.31 16.62 -8.88
CA GLN A 52 7.26 17.15 -9.85
C GLN A 52 8.02 16.08 -10.64
N ARG A 53 8.04 14.85 -10.14
CA ARG A 53 8.72 13.70 -10.75
C ARG A 53 7.85 12.94 -11.76
N ILE A 54 6.52 13.11 -11.73
CA ILE A 54 5.59 12.46 -12.65
C ILE A 54 5.94 12.81 -14.11
N GLY A 55 6.06 11.79 -14.96
CA GLY A 55 6.46 11.94 -16.37
C GLY A 55 7.93 12.26 -16.60
N LYS A 56 8.76 12.41 -15.55
CA LYS A 56 10.21 12.68 -15.69
C LYS A 56 11.07 11.46 -15.35
N GLU A 57 10.55 10.53 -14.58
CA GLU A 57 11.22 9.29 -14.19
C GLU A 57 10.23 8.14 -14.11
N LYS A 58 10.77 6.92 -14.08
CA LYS A 58 9.96 5.73 -13.85
C LYS A 58 9.94 5.41 -12.37
N PHE A 59 8.74 5.24 -11.83
CA PHE A 59 8.54 4.79 -10.46
C PHE A 59 8.66 3.26 -10.36
N LEU A 60 9.13 2.77 -9.22
CA LEU A 60 9.14 1.34 -8.91
C LEU A 60 7.71 0.85 -8.66
N THR A 61 7.31 -0.17 -9.37
CA THR A 61 5.99 -0.79 -9.30
C THR A 61 6.10 -2.26 -8.95
N PHE A 62 4.99 -2.87 -8.56
CA PHE A 62 4.90 -4.31 -8.35
C PHE A 62 3.86 -4.93 -9.29
N GLY A 63 3.96 -6.25 -9.50
CA GLY A 63 3.05 -6.99 -10.36
C GLY A 63 2.87 -6.33 -11.74
N ASP A 64 1.63 -6.21 -12.20
CA ASP A 64 1.29 -5.62 -13.49
C ASP A 64 1.18 -4.08 -13.42
N ASN A 65 2.32 -3.43 -13.18
CA ASN A 65 2.48 -1.96 -13.13
C ASN A 65 1.67 -1.26 -12.02
N TYR A 66 1.49 -1.92 -10.87
CA TYR A 66 0.85 -1.32 -9.71
C TYR A 66 1.80 -0.36 -8.99
N LEU A 67 1.38 0.90 -8.83
CA LEU A 67 2.10 1.93 -8.11
C LEU A 67 1.47 2.16 -6.75
N LEU A 68 2.19 1.84 -5.67
CA LEU A 68 1.72 2.07 -4.30
C LEU A 68 1.97 3.51 -3.90
N ILE A 69 0.91 4.20 -3.51
CA ILE A 69 0.95 5.59 -3.06
C ILE A 69 0.36 5.73 -1.67
N GLU A 70 0.90 6.64 -0.87
CA GLU A 70 0.35 7.02 0.43
C GLU A 70 0.13 8.54 0.51
N PHE A 71 -0.84 8.94 1.35
CA PHE A 71 -1.16 10.34 1.61
C PHE A 71 -0.72 10.75 3.01
N SER A 72 -0.73 12.05 3.28
CA SER A 72 -0.65 12.56 4.64
C SER A 72 -1.79 12.00 5.49
N PHE A 73 -1.51 11.70 6.78
CA PHE A 73 -2.56 11.33 7.74
C PHE A 73 -3.40 12.51 8.20
N LEU A 74 -3.01 13.74 7.84
CA LEU A 74 -3.71 14.97 8.24
C LEU A 74 -4.72 15.44 7.20
N GLU A 75 -4.36 15.39 5.92
CA GLU A 75 -5.20 15.84 4.82
C GLU A 75 -4.80 15.18 3.49
N ALA A 76 -5.76 15.10 2.55
CA ALA A 76 -5.46 14.66 1.19
C ALA A 76 -4.68 15.73 0.40
N PRO A 77 -3.88 15.31 -0.62
CA PRO A 77 -3.26 16.27 -1.54
C PRO A 77 -4.31 17.17 -2.20
N ARG A 78 -4.04 18.48 -2.29
CA ARG A 78 -5.03 19.47 -2.81
C ARG A 78 -5.46 19.19 -4.25
N ASN A 79 -4.53 18.71 -5.07
CA ASN A 79 -4.72 18.40 -6.49
C ASN A 79 -4.75 16.87 -6.75
N LEU A 80 -5.28 16.11 -5.78
CA LEU A 80 -5.28 14.64 -5.79
C LEU A 80 -5.78 14.05 -7.11
N TYR A 81 -6.89 14.55 -7.66
CA TYR A 81 -7.46 13.99 -8.87
C TYR A 81 -6.61 14.27 -10.13
N ASP A 82 -5.92 15.41 -10.17
CA ASP A 82 -4.98 15.72 -11.25
C ASP A 82 -3.74 14.82 -11.17
N ILE A 83 -3.26 14.54 -9.96
CA ILE A 83 -2.15 13.60 -9.73
C ILE A 83 -2.53 12.20 -10.18
N ILE A 84 -3.71 11.70 -9.78
CA ILE A 84 -4.24 10.41 -10.22
C ILE A 84 -4.27 10.34 -11.74
N PHE A 85 -4.86 11.34 -12.40
CA PHE A 85 -4.96 11.39 -13.84
C PHE A 85 -3.59 11.38 -14.54
N LYS A 86 -2.63 12.20 -14.08
CA LYS A 86 -1.26 12.24 -14.62
C LYS A 86 -0.58 10.87 -14.51
N LEU A 87 -0.67 10.22 -13.34
CA LEU A 87 -0.06 8.90 -13.12
C LEU A 87 -0.69 7.82 -14.02
N GLN A 88 -2.00 7.87 -14.21
CA GLN A 88 -2.70 6.94 -15.12
C GLN A 88 -2.33 7.17 -16.58
N LEU A 89 -2.07 8.41 -17.00
CA LEU A 89 -1.55 8.71 -18.35
C LEU A 89 -0.16 8.12 -18.59
N GLU A 90 0.67 8.04 -17.53
CA GLU A 90 1.97 7.34 -17.58
C GLU A 90 1.83 5.80 -17.55
N GLY A 91 0.59 5.27 -17.49
CA GLY A 91 0.28 3.85 -17.54
C GLY A 91 0.31 3.13 -16.19
N TYR A 92 0.39 3.85 -15.06
CA TYR A 92 0.37 3.23 -13.73
C TYR A 92 -1.04 2.83 -13.31
N LYS A 93 -1.17 1.66 -12.67
CA LYS A 93 -2.35 1.22 -11.93
C LYS A 93 -2.16 1.62 -10.47
N LEU A 94 -2.96 2.57 -9.98
CA LEU A 94 -2.75 3.14 -8.66
C LEU A 94 -3.31 2.27 -7.56
N VAL A 95 -2.51 2.09 -6.50
CA VAL A 95 -2.91 1.41 -5.27
C VAL A 95 -2.70 2.36 -4.09
N LEU A 96 -3.77 2.72 -3.40
CA LEU A 96 -3.69 3.51 -2.18
C LEU A 96 -3.36 2.60 -1.00
N ALA A 97 -2.22 2.88 -0.36
CA ALA A 97 -1.78 2.19 0.84
C ALA A 97 -2.72 2.49 2.02
N HIS A 98 -2.99 1.48 2.83
CA HIS A 98 -3.67 1.55 4.14
C HIS A 98 -4.81 2.59 4.24
N PRO A 99 -5.82 2.60 3.32
CA PRO A 99 -6.84 3.63 3.24
C PRO A 99 -7.61 3.83 4.55
N ALA A 100 -7.77 2.80 5.36
CA ALA A 100 -8.46 2.87 6.65
C ALA A 100 -7.82 3.86 7.65
N ARG A 101 -6.54 4.25 7.47
CA ARG A 101 -5.82 5.18 8.34
C ARG A 101 -6.15 6.64 8.07
N TYR A 102 -6.75 6.99 6.93
CA TYR A 102 -7.10 8.36 6.58
C TYR A 102 -8.48 8.73 7.14
N GLN A 103 -8.50 9.18 8.41
CA GLN A 103 -9.74 9.47 9.14
C GLN A 103 -10.53 10.66 8.57
N TYR A 104 -9.91 11.48 7.73
CA TYR A 104 -10.56 12.60 7.05
C TYR A 104 -11.34 12.18 5.79
N LEU A 105 -11.12 10.95 5.27
CA LEU A 105 -11.84 10.47 4.11
C LEU A 105 -13.23 9.94 4.51
N SER A 106 -14.25 10.49 3.87
CA SER A 106 -15.63 9.97 3.95
C SER A 106 -15.83 8.77 3.01
N LEU A 107 -16.95 8.06 3.19
CA LEU A 107 -17.33 6.99 2.25
C LEU A 107 -17.40 7.50 0.81
N LYS A 108 -17.93 8.72 0.58
CA LYS A 108 -18.01 9.33 -0.74
C LYS A 108 -16.62 9.58 -1.37
N ASP A 109 -15.63 9.91 -0.54
CA ASP A 109 -14.26 10.12 -1.02
C ASP A 109 -13.66 8.78 -1.46
N TYR A 110 -13.86 7.69 -0.71
CA TYR A 110 -13.43 6.35 -1.12
C TYR A 110 -14.12 5.90 -2.41
N GLU A 111 -15.44 6.07 -2.53
CA GLU A 111 -16.18 5.79 -3.76
C GLU A 111 -15.61 6.60 -4.94
N GLY A 112 -15.35 7.89 -4.75
CA GLY A 112 -14.77 8.75 -5.76
C GLY A 112 -13.35 8.36 -6.21
N LEU A 113 -12.54 7.76 -5.35
CA LEU A 113 -11.22 7.20 -5.70
C LEU A 113 -11.36 5.91 -6.52
N ILE A 114 -12.27 5.01 -6.10
CA ILE A 114 -12.55 3.75 -6.82
C ILE A 114 -13.11 4.03 -8.21
N ASP A 115 -14.03 4.98 -8.35
CA ASP A 115 -14.62 5.39 -9.63
C ASP A 115 -13.54 5.90 -10.62
N ARG A 116 -12.41 6.37 -10.09
CA ARG A 116 -11.22 6.76 -10.87
C ARG A 116 -10.20 5.65 -11.07
N GLY A 117 -10.56 4.41 -10.69
CA GLY A 117 -9.70 3.25 -10.88
C GLY A 117 -8.57 3.11 -9.85
N VAL A 118 -8.64 3.81 -8.71
CA VAL A 118 -7.68 3.61 -7.61
C VAL A 118 -8.07 2.37 -6.82
N LEU A 119 -7.15 1.43 -6.70
CA LEU A 119 -7.28 0.21 -5.90
C LEU A 119 -6.85 0.47 -4.46
N PHE A 120 -7.35 -0.31 -3.51
CA PHE A 120 -7.04 -0.15 -2.10
C PHE A 120 -6.29 -1.35 -1.53
N GLN A 121 -5.19 -1.08 -0.82
CA GLN A 121 -4.41 -2.08 -0.07
C GLN A 121 -4.66 -1.90 1.43
N LEU A 122 -5.25 -2.87 2.08
CA LEU A 122 -5.55 -2.87 3.50
C LEU A 122 -4.43 -3.51 4.31
N ASN A 123 -3.99 -2.84 5.39
CA ASN A 123 -3.07 -3.42 6.35
C ASN A 123 -3.75 -4.43 7.27
N PHE A 124 -3.12 -5.60 7.49
CA PHE A 124 -3.61 -6.60 8.44
C PHE A 124 -3.90 -6.02 9.83
N LEU A 125 -3.00 -5.18 10.35
CA LEU A 125 -3.13 -4.61 11.68
C LEU A 125 -4.28 -3.60 11.84
N SER A 126 -4.80 -3.06 10.73
CA SER A 126 -6.00 -2.22 10.75
C SER A 126 -7.22 -3.01 11.23
N MET A 127 -7.36 -4.28 10.83
CA MET A 127 -8.46 -5.15 11.25
C MET A 127 -8.42 -5.49 12.75
N LEU A 128 -7.21 -5.51 13.35
CA LEU A 128 -7.04 -5.75 14.80
C LEU A 128 -7.33 -4.51 15.66
N GLY A 129 -7.42 -3.32 15.06
CA GLY A 129 -7.48 -2.07 15.81
C GLY A 129 -6.14 -1.64 16.40
N TYR A 130 -5.03 -2.13 15.85
CA TYR A 130 -3.69 -1.81 16.36
C TYR A 130 -3.39 -0.31 16.36
N TYR A 131 -3.88 0.41 15.35
CA TYR A 131 -3.67 1.85 15.22
C TYR A 131 -4.68 2.65 16.04
N SER A 132 -5.97 2.32 15.95
CA SER A 132 -7.09 2.87 16.76
C SER A 132 -8.39 2.12 16.44
N ASN A 133 -9.43 2.38 17.26
CA ASN A 133 -10.77 1.84 17.00
C ASN A 133 -11.40 2.45 15.74
N GLU A 134 -11.13 3.72 15.44
CA GLU A 134 -11.61 4.41 14.25
C GLU A 134 -11.03 3.75 12.98
N VAL A 135 -9.72 3.46 12.99
CA VAL A 135 -9.06 2.73 11.88
C VAL A 135 -9.65 1.34 11.71
N LYS A 136 -9.96 0.63 12.80
CA LYS A 136 -10.65 -0.67 12.74
C LYS A 136 -12.03 -0.55 12.11
N ASN A 137 -12.84 0.41 12.56
CA ASN A 137 -14.18 0.64 12.03
C ASN A 137 -14.15 0.98 10.52
N ASN A 138 -13.19 1.81 10.10
CA ASN A 138 -12.96 2.12 8.69
C ASN A 138 -12.55 0.87 7.90
N ALA A 139 -11.65 0.04 8.43
CA ALA A 139 -11.26 -1.21 7.79
C ALA A 139 -12.46 -2.15 7.59
N GLU A 140 -13.27 -2.36 8.63
CA GLU A 140 -14.47 -3.18 8.57
C GLU A 140 -15.50 -2.63 7.57
N MET A 141 -15.68 -1.32 7.52
CA MET A 141 -16.55 -0.65 6.54
C MET A 141 -16.06 -0.88 5.11
N LEU A 142 -14.77 -0.68 4.84
CA LEU A 142 -14.17 -0.89 3.52
C LEU A 142 -14.28 -2.35 3.06
N ILE A 143 -14.07 -3.30 3.98
CA ILE A 143 -14.25 -4.75 3.71
C ILE A 143 -15.72 -5.04 3.37
N LYS A 144 -16.65 -4.59 4.21
CA LYS A 144 -18.10 -4.80 3.99
C LYS A 144 -18.60 -4.20 2.68
N LYS A 145 -17.98 -3.13 2.22
CA LYS A 145 -18.27 -2.48 0.94
C LYS A 145 -17.52 -3.14 -0.24
N GLU A 146 -16.73 -4.19 0.02
CA GLU A 146 -15.93 -4.90 -0.99
C GLU A 146 -14.98 -3.97 -1.77
N MET A 147 -14.42 -2.97 -1.10
CA MET A 147 -13.55 -1.95 -1.69
C MET A 147 -12.06 -2.32 -1.66
N ILE A 148 -11.69 -3.45 -1.05
CA ILE A 148 -10.30 -3.87 -0.88
C ILE A 148 -9.87 -4.78 -2.02
N SER A 149 -8.76 -4.42 -2.67
CA SER A 149 -8.15 -5.17 -3.77
C SER A 149 -6.88 -5.90 -3.36
N PHE A 150 -6.15 -5.37 -2.38
CA PHE A 150 -4.91 -5.96 -1.87
C PHE A 150 -4.90 -5.96 -0.34
N VAL A 151 -4.16 -6.91 0.22
CA VAL A 151 -3.77 -6.91 1.63
C VAL A 151 -2.26 -6.86 1.75
N GLY A 152 -1.78 -6.11 2.74
CA GLY A 152 -0.37 -5.97 3.04
C GLY A 152 -0.09 -6.08 4.53
N THR A 153 1.14 -6.41 4.87
CA THR A 153 1.56 -6.50 6.27
C THR A 153 1.92 -5.15 6.85
N ASP A 154 2.51 -4.27 6.04
CA ASP A 154 3.09 -3.00 6.50
C ASP A 154 3.99 -3.24 7.73
N CYS A 155 4.87 -4.26 7.60
CA CYS A 155 5.67 -4.78 8.70
C CYS A 155 6.89 -3.91 8.97
N HIS A 156 6.91 -3.21 10.10
CA HIS A 156 8.03 -2.36 10.49
C HIS A 156 8.90 -2.97 11.60
N ASN A 157 8.41 -4.00 12.28
CA ASN A 157 9.14 -4.60 13.41
C ASN A 157 8.57 -5.98 13.79
N MET A 158 9.31 -6.68 14.66
CA MET A 158 8.92 -8.01 15.13
C MET A 158 7.61 -8.05 15.92
N ASN A 159 7.19 -6.95 16.55
CA ASN A 159 5.90 -6.90 17.25
C ASN A 159 4.74 -6.94 16.25
N HIS A 160 4.89 -6.26 15.09
CA HIS A 160 3.93 -6.37 13.99
C HIS A 160 3.83 -7.82 13.51
N ALA A 161 4.98 -8.44 13.21
CA ALA A 161 5.01 -9.82 12.71
C ALA A 161 4.30 -10.83 13.63
N ARG A 162 4.45 -10.70 14.96
CA ARG A 162 3.80 -11.56 15.95
C ARG A 162 2.27 -11.44 15.99
N LEU A 163 1.72 -10.36 15.47
CA LEU A 163 0.27 -10.10 15.51
C LEU A 163 -0.47 -10.64 14.27
N TYR A 164 0.22 -10.95 13.17
CA TYR A 164 -0.46 -11.34 11.92
C TYR A 164 -1.27 -12.62 12.05
N SER A 165 -0.81 -13.61 12.82
CA SER A 165 -1.58 -14.83 13.05
C SER A 165 -2.94 -14.57 13.71
N LYS A 166 -3.03 -13.52 14.54
CA LYS A 166 -4.30 -13.10 15.15
C LYS A 166 -5.26 -12.49 14.12
N CYS A 167 -4.73 -11.81 13.10
CA CYS A 167 -5.59 -11.22 12.06
C CYS A 167 -6.38 -12.31 11.31
N GLN A 168 -5.77 -13.45 11.08
CA GLN A 168 -6.38 -14.57 10.35
C GLN A 168 -7.56 -15.22 11.09
N THR A 169 -7.72 -14.97 12.40
CA THR A 169 -8.84 -15.48 13.20
C THR A 169 -10.05 -14.53 13.23
N LEU A 170 -9.93 -13.35 12.63
CA LEU A 170 -11.00 -12.34 12.63
C LEU A 170 -12.07 -12.65 11.58
N SER A 171 -13.34 -12.36 11.91
CA SER A 171 -14.43 -12.43 10.92
C SER A 171 -14.16 -11.54 9.70
N ALA A 172 -13.65 -10.34 9.92
CA ALA A 172 -13.27 -9.41 8.86
C ALA A 172 -12.27 -10.01 7.84
N TRP A 173 -11.30 -10.82 8.29
CA TRP A 173 -10.41 -11.57 7.42
C TRP A 173 -11.17 -12.60 6.58
N HIS A 174 -12.06 -13.36 7.20
CA HIS A 174 -12.85 -14.37 6.49
C HIS A 174 -13.80 -13.76 5.46
N ASP A 175 -14.41 -12.60 5.77
CA ASP A 175 -15.27 -11.87 4.85
C ASP A 175 -14.45 -11.35 3.65
N LEU A 176 -13.25 -10.82 3.90
CA LEU A 176 -12.35 -10.34 2.87
C LEU A 176 -11.92 -11.46 1.91
N VAL A 177 -11.53 -12.63 2.43
CA VAL A 177 -11.14 -13.78 1.61
C VAL A 177 -12.34 -14.34 0.82
N LYS A 178 -13.53 -14.38 1.42
CA LYS A 178 -14.76 -14.84 0.75
C LYS A 178 -15.20 -13.94 -0.40
N SER A 179 -14.84 -12.65 -0.38
CA SER A 179 -15.20 -11.71 -1.46
C SER A 179 -14.61 -12.09 -2.81
N GLN A 180 -13.52 -12.87 -2.83
CA GLN A 180 -12.75 -13.27 -4.02
C GLN A 180 -12.25 -12.07 -4.86
N LYS A 181 -12.20 -10.87 -4.27
CA LYS A 181 -11.75 -9.63 -4.94
C LYS A 181 -10.27 -9.33 -4.77
N LEU A 182 -9.58 -10.10 -3.91
CA LEU A 182 -8.16 -9.90 -3.66
C LEU A 182 -7.32 -10.29 -4.88
N LEU A 183 -6.47 -9.39 -5.30
CA LEU A 183 -5.54 -9.55 -6.41
C LEU A 183 -4.16 -10.06 -5.97
N ASN A 184 -3.95 -10.30 -4.67
CA ASN A 184 -2.65 -10.76 -4.15
C ASN A 184 -2.15 -12.07 -4.79
N SER A 185 -3.04 -12.94 -5.26
CA SER A 185 -2.66 -14.18 -5.95
C SER A 185 -2.19 -13.99 -7.39
N GLN A 186 -2.26 -12.76 -7.90
CA GLN A 186 -1.81 -12.38 -9.25
C GLN A 186 -0.43 -11.71 -9.24
N LEU A 187 0.18 -11.58 -8.07
CA LEU A 187 1.48 -10.96 -7.84
C LEU A 187 2.60 -11.98 -7.89
#